data_315de4ee767d77724f84096060edabb7
#
_entry.id   315de4ee767d77724f84096060edabb7
#
_cell.length_a   1.000
_cell.length_b   1.000
_cell.length_c   1.000
_cell.angle_alpha   90.00
_cell.angle_beta   90.00
_cell.angle_gamma   90.00
#
_symmetry.space_group_name_H-M   'P 1'
#
loop_
_entity.id
_entity.type
_entity.pdbx_description
1 polymer ?
#
loop_
_entity_poly.entity_id
_entity_poly.type
_entity_poly.pdbx_seq_one_letter_code
_entity_poly.pdbx_strand_id
1 'polypeptide(L)'
;MKLLTLFALIFFVSACSPPEPGTDEWYEEKYNEFIETIPNADLTFEDFKAILENPVYEEGNLNENDKIVNDTEKNMTLVTIQTSLGEIKLELNNEKAPLTVENFKTIASSGYYEGTIFHRVINGFMVQGGGLTADMNNKSSGTSPIQNEANNGLSNDRGTIAMARTGDPHSATSQFFINHKDNGFLNHTGENPQGWGYAVFGKVTDGMDVVDQIADVATGNVGPYQDVPLEVITIESVTISE
;
A
#
# COMPACT_ATOMS: atom_id res chain seq x y z
N MET A 1 3.52 6.41 16.42
CA MET A 1 2.72 6.86 15.28
C MET A 1 2.25 8.33 15.31
N LYS A 2 2.36 9.05 16.44
CA LYS A 2 1.98 10.48 16.53
C LYS A 2 3.13 11.47 16.20
N LEU A 3 4.37 11.01 16.07
CA LEU A 3 5.56 11.88 15.97
C LEU A 3 5.98 12.25 14.54
N LEU A 4 5.68 11.39 13.55
CA LEU A 4 6.14 11.61 12.15
C LEU A 4 5.35 12.67 11.37
N THR A 5 4.09 12.91 11.74
CA THR A 5 3.25 13.92 11.08
C THR A 5 3.66 15.35 11.44
N LEU A 6 4.40 15.54 12.53
CA LEU A 6 4.80 16.87 13.03
C LEU A 6 5.86 17.55 12.15
N PHE A 7 6.72 16.79 11.49
CA PHE A 7 7.85 17.36 10.74
C PHE A 7 7.52 17.86 9.33
N ALA A 8 6.45 17.37 8.72
CA ALA A 8 6.08 17.74 7.35
C ALA A 8 5.30 19.08 7.25
N LEU A 9 4.75 19.58 8.35
CA LEU A 9 3.85 20.77 8.34
C LEU A 9 4.53 22.10 8.65
N ILE A 10 5.80 22.14 9.06
CA ILE A 10 6.47 23.35 9.53
C ILE A 10 6.97 24.26 8.38
N PHE A 11 6.75 23.92 7.10
CA PHE A 11 7.43 24.63 5.99
C PHE A 11 6.56 25.53 5.10
N PHE A 12 5.31 25.83 5.41
CA PHE A 12 4.54 26.77 4.59
C PHE A 12 3.65 27.69 5.44
N VAL A 13 4.05 28.93 5.66
CA VAL A 13 3.20 30.14 5.47
C VAL A 13 4.03 31.42 5.52
N SER A 14 3.61 32.38 4.72
CA SER A 14 4.11 33.64 4.22
C SER A 14 4.10 34.82 5.21
N ALA A 15 5.18 35.63 5.13
CA ALA A 15 5.21 37.11 5.16
C ALA A 15 4.52 37.89 6.31
N CYS A 16 5.08 37.78 7.48
CA CYS A 16 5.44 38.86 8.43
C CYS A 16 6.60 38.28 9.23
N SER A 17 7.61 39.05 9.58
CA SER A 17 8.81 38.48 10.21
C SER A 17 8.39 37.58 11.37
N PRO A 18 8.56 36.25 11.27
CA PRO A 18 8.14 35.35 12.33
C PRO A 18 8.98 35.64 13.59
N PRO A 19 8.46 35.37 14.79
CA PRO A 19 9.25 35.42 16.01
C PRO A 19 10.51 34.56 15.85
N GLU A 20 11.60 34.95 16.51
CA GLU A 20 12.87 34.25 16.38
C GLU A 20 12.72 32.79 16.87
N PRO A 21 13.21 31.78 16.11
CA PRO A 21 13.14 30.40 16.51
C PRO A 21 13.75 30.18 17.89
N GLY A 22 13.05 29.44 18.77
CA GLY A 22 13.49 29.15 20.14
C GLY A 22 12.98 30.13 21.19
N THR A 23 12.15 31.12 20.83
CA THR A 23 11.40 31.94 21.80
C THR A 23 10.07 31.29 22.16
N ASP A 24 9.54 31.56 23.35
CA ASP A 24 8.24 31.03 23.77
C ASP A 24 7.12 31.47 22.80
N GLU A 25 7.17 32.71 22.29
CA GLU A 25 6.22 33.23 21.29
C GLU A 25 6.27 32.41 19.99
N TRP A 26 7.46 31.97 19.55
CA TRP A 26 7.63 31.13 18.38
C TRP A 26 7.03 29.72 18.61
N TYR A 27 7.24 29.14 19.79
CA TYR A 27 6.65 27.85 20.14
C TYR A 27 5.13 27.91 20.25
N GLU A 28 4.55 28.98 20.83
CA GLU A 28 3.11 29.19 20.91
C GLU A 28 2.47 29.33 19.52
N GLU A 29 3.08 30.08 18.61
CA GLU A 29 2.59 30.22 17.23
C GLU A 29 2.58 28.86 16.53
N LYS A 30 3.65 28.10 16.63
CA LYS A 30 3.76 26.77 16.01
C LYS A 30 2.81 25.72 16.62
N TYR A 31 2.58 25.79 17.91
CA TYR A 31 1.60 24.93 18.58
C TYR A 31 0.17 25.22 18.13
N ASN A 32 -0.20 26.50 18.03
CA ASN A 32 -1.53 26.89 17.56
C ASN A 32 -1.78 26.48 16.11
N GLU A 33 -0.80 26.65 15.20
CA GLU A 33 -0.86 26.14 13.83
C GLU A 33 -1.06 24.62 13.81
N PHE A 34 -0.37 23.89 14.67
CA PHE A 34 -0.48 22.43 14.79
C PHE A 34 -1.87 22.00 15.26
N ILE A 35 -2.43 22.63 16.32
CA ILE A 35 -3.75 22.31 16.86
C ILE A 35 -4.86 22.66 15.88
N GLU A 36 -4.73 23.74 15.10
CA GLU A 36 -5.67 24.07 14.02
C GLU A 36 -5.70 22.98 12.94
N THR A 37 -4.56 22.37 12.67
CA THR A 37 -4.44 21.30 11.65
C THR A 37 -4.91 19.93 12.17
N ILE A 38 -4.72 19.66 13.48
CA ILE A 38 -5.09 18.39 14.13
C ILE A 38 -5.88 18.71 15.42
N PRO A 39 -7.15 19.09 15.33
CA PRO A 39 -7.93 19.60 16.48
C PRO A 39 -8.11 18.61 17.65
N ASN A 40 -7.87 17.32 17.42
CA ASN A 40 -8.01 16.27 18.44
C ASN A 40 -6.64 15.67 18.84
N ALA A 41 -5.54 16.37 18.59
CA ALA A 41 -4.25 15.92 19.04
C ALA A 41 -4.19 15.94 20.58
N ASP A 42 -3.93 14.79 21.17
CA ASP A 42 -3.69 14.63 22.61
C ASP A 42 -2.22 14.97 22.90
N LEU A 43 -1.87 16.26 22.72
CA LEU A 43 -0.53 16.79 22.91
C LEU A 43 -0.64 18.16 23.58
N THR A 44 0.02 18.33 24.74
CA THR A 44 0.06 19.62 25.41
C THR A 44 1.10 20.56 24.79
N PHE A 45 0.97 21.86 25.06
CA PHE A 45 1.96 22.85 24.62
C PHE A 45 3.36 22.52 25.14
N GLU A 46 3.48 22.09 26.39
CA GLU A 46 4.77 21.70 27.02
C GLU A 46 5.38 20.49 26.34
N ASP A 47 4.57 19.48 25.97
CA ASP A 47 5.04 18.31 25.24
C ASP A 47 5.49 18.68 23.83
N PHE A 48 4.75 19.55 23.16
CA PHE A 48 5.08 20.08 21.84
C PHE A 48 6.42 20.85 21.86
N LYS A 49 6.58 21.75 22.85
CA LYS A 49 7.79 22.51 23.06
C LYS A 49 8.98 21.63 23.35
N ALA A 50 8.83 20.65 24.26
CA ALA A 50 9.88 19.69 24.59
C ALA A 50 10.36 18.86 23.39
N ILE A 51 9.44 18.50 22.49
CA ILE A 51 9.76 17.80 21.24
C ILE A 51 10.61 18.67 20.31
N LEU A 52 10.33 19.96 20.24
CA LEU A 52 11.06 20.89 19.37
C LEU A 52 12.41 21.35 19.98
N GLU A 53 12.49 21.47 21.30
CA GLU A 53 13.72 21.85 22.01
C GLU A 53 14.73 20.71 22.10
N ASN A 54 14.25 19.48 22.23
CA ASN A 54 15.07 18.28 22.24
C ASN A 54 14.57 17.33 21.15
N PRO A 55 14.85 17.62 19.87
CA PRO A 55 14.63 16.62 18.84
C PRO A 55 15.51 15.42 19.23
N VAL A 56 14.87 14.30 19.64
CA VAL A 56 15.57 13.05 19.95
C VAL A 56 16.07 12.44 18.63
N TYR A 57 17.03 13.14 18.04
CA TYR A 57 17.92 12.65 17.03
C TYR A 57 19.33 12.97 17.53
N GLU A 58 19.78 12.21 18.56
CA GLU A 58 21.22 12.04 18.68
C GLU A 58 21.67 11.37 17.37
N GLU A 59 22.35 12.14 16.52
CA GLU A 59 23.27 11.60 15.52
C GLU A 59 24.42 10.91 16.27
N GLY A 60 24.07 9.88 17.02
CA GLY A 60 24.96 9.09 17.83
C GLY A 60 25.13 7.71 17.22
N ASN A 61 26.19 7.54 16.41
CA ASN A 61 26.87 6.25 16.18
C ASN A 61 25.99 5.03 15.83
N LEU A 62 25.03 5.18 14.92
CA LEU A 62 24.55 4.02 14.17
C LEU A 62 25.58 3.77 13.07
N ASN A 63 26.15 2.58 13.00
CA ASN A 63 26.99 2.22 11.86
C ASN A 63 26.13 2.25 10.59
N GLU A 64 26.75 2.38 9.42
CA GLU A 64 26.00 2.51 8.15
C GLU A 64 25.04 1.34 7.91
N ASN A 65 25.35 0.15 8.45
CA ASN A 65 24.48 -1.03 8.33
C ASN A 65 23.20 -0.90 9.18
N ASP A 66 23.27 -0.30 10.37
CA ASP A 66 22.10 -0.08 11.24
C ASP A 66 21.18 1.02 10.68
N LYS A 67 21.73 2.04 10.01
CA LYS A 67 20.96 3.04 9.26
C LYS A 67 20.22 2.42 8.08
N ILE A 68 20.90 1.57 7.31
CA ILE A 68 20.30 0.90 6.13
C ILE A 68 19.17 -0.03 6.56
N VAL A 69 19.34 -0.82 7.63
CA VAL A 69 18.31 -1.72 8.14
C VAL A 69 17.09 -0.94 8.65
N ASN A 70 17.28 0.11 9.43
CA ASN A 70 16.19 0.94 9.96
C ASN A 70 15.42 1.70 8.87
N ASP A 71 16.10 2.22 7.85
CA ASP A 71 15.44 2.88 6.72
C ASP A 71 14.69 1.89 5.82
N THR A 72 15.20 0.67 5.67
CA THR A 72 14.56 -0.37 4.88
C THR A 72 13.29 -0.90 5.57
N GLU A 73 13.33 -1.15 6.89
CA GLU A 73 12.16 -1.58 7.66
C GLU A 73 11.06 -0.50 7.71
N LYS A 74 11.42 0.78 7.74
CA LYS A 74 10.47 1.89 7.73
C LYS A 74 9.74 2.09 6.40
N ASN A 75 10.35 1.66 5.30
CA ASN A 75 9.83 1.84 3.94
C ASN A 75 9.03 0.65 3.42
N MET A 76 8.94 -0.44 4.20
CA MET A 76 8.26 -1.67 3.79
C MET A 76 7.16 -2.04 4.79
N THR A 77 6.03 -2.50 4.26
CA THR A 77 4.93 -3.07 5.05
C THR A 77 4.86 -4.57 4.77
N LEU A 78 4.90 -5.37 5.82
CA LEU A 78 4.76 -6.83 5.70
C LEU A 78 3.27 -7.21 5.76
N VAL A 79 2.84 -8.08 4.87
CA VAL A 79 1.46 -8.56 4.78
C VAL A 79 1.44 -10.07 4.63
N THR A 80 0.50 -10.71 5.30
CA THR A 80 0.19 -12.12 5.12
C THR A 80 -1.22 -12.27 4.57
N ILE A 81 -1.36 -12.90 3.40
CA ILE A 81 -2.64 -13.32 2.82
C ILE A 81 -2.81 -14.81 3.11
N GLN A 82 -3.75 -15.16 3.98
CA GLN A 82 -4.17 -16.55 4.19
C GLN A 82 -5.20 -16.93 3.14
N THR A 83 -4.92 -17.98 2.39
CA THR A 83 -5.85 -18.51 1.39
C THR A 83 -6.25 -19.94 1.74
N SER A 84 -7.31 -20.46 1.10
CA SER A 84 -7.71 -21.86 1.22
C SER A 84 -6.66 -22.87 0.74
N LEU A 85 -5.62 -22.44 0.01
CA LEU A 85 -4.51 -23.29 -0.47
C LEU A 85 -3.20 -23.06 0.29
N GLY A 86 -3.13 -22.06 1.17
CA GLY A 86 -1.93 -21.75 1.96
C GLY A 86 -1.69 -20.27 2.12
N GLU A 87 -0.57 -19.95 2.72
CA GLU A 87 -0.15 -18.61 3.10
C GLU A 87 0.73 -17.97 2.02
N ILE A 88 0.50 -16.70 1.71
CA ILE A 88 1.32 -15.87 0.83
C ILE A 88 1.78 -14.65 1.63
N LYS A 89 3.09 -14.48 1.79
CA LYS A 89 3.68 -13.30 2.45
C LYS A 89 4.15 -12.30 1.43
N LEU A 90 3.86 -11.04 1.70
CA LEU A 90 4.19 -9.91 0.85
C LEU A 90 5.01 -8.88 1.62
N GLU A 91 5.87 -8.21 0.88
CA GLU A 91 6.55 -6.99 1.27
C GLU A 91 6.07 -5.87 0.35
N LEU A 92 5.35 -4.88 0.92
CA LEU A 92 4.80 -3.75 0.17
C LEU A 92 5.76 -2.56 0.23
N ASN A 93 5.93 -1.87 -0.87
CA ASN A 93 6.89 -0.77 -1.02
C ASN A 93 6.21 0.59 -0.78
N ASN A 94 6.29 1.07 0.45
CA ASN A 94 5.69 2.35 0.88
C ASN A 94 6.32 3.58 0.19
N GLU A 95 7.58 3.47 -0.22
CA GLU A 95 8.29 4.58 -0.88
C GLU A 95 7.86 4.74 -2.33
N LYS A 96 7.78 3.63 -3.07
CA LYS A 96 7.52 3.63 -4.51
C LYS A 96 6.03 3.68 -4.86
N ALA A 97 5.16 3.21 -3.97
CA ALA A 97 3.72 3.16 -4.20
C ALA A 97 2.91 3.58 -2.96
N PRO A 98 3.15 4.78 -2.39
CA PRO A 98 2.56 5.20 -1.11
C PRO A 98 1.03 5.21 -1.12
N LEU A 99 0.38 5.70 -2.18
CA LEU A 99 -1.07 5.76 -2.29
C LEU A 99 -1.68 4.36 -2.41
N THR A 100 -1.04 3.49 -3.20
CA THR A 100 -1.49 2.12 -3.43
C THR A 100 -1.36 1.29 -2.16
N VAL A 101 -0.22 1.39 -1.47
CA VAL A 101 0.03 0.67 -0.22
C VAL A 101 -0.94 1.12 0.87
N GLU A 102 -1.15 2.43 1.03
CA GLU A 102 -2.09 2.95 2.05
C GLU A 102 -3.54 2.53 1.76
N ASN A 103 -3.97 2.56 0.49
CA ASN A 103 -5.28 2.04 0.07
C ASN A 103 -5.42 0.55 0.39
N PHE A 104 -4.42 -0.27 0.04
CA PHE A 104 -4.44 -1.70 0.33
C PHE A 104 -4.49 -1.98 1.84
N LYS A 105 -3.69 -1.27 2.64
CA LYS A 105 -3.69 -1.37 4.11
C LYS A 105 -5.05 -1.02 4.71
N THR A 106 -5.63 0.08 4.28
CA THR A 106 -6.96 0.53 4.74
C THR A 106 -8.03 -0.53 4.47
N ILE A 107 -8.04 -1.09 3.26
CA ILE A 107 -8.99 -2.12 2.85
C ILE A 107 -8.74 -3.43 3.63
N ALA A 108 -7.49 -3.86 3.77
CA ALA A 108 -7.12 -5.06 4.52
C ALA A 108 -7.49 -4.94 6.01
N SER A 109 -7.16 -3.81 6.64
CA SER A 109 -7.46 -3.54 8.06
C SER A 109 -8.96 -3.49 8.36
N SER A 110 -9.81 -3.21 7.37
CA SER A 110 -11.27 -3.27 7.51
C SER A 110 -11.84 -4.69 7.47
N GLY A 111 -11.01 -5.73 7.24
CA GLY A 111 -11.47 -7.10 7.03
C GLY A 111 -12.16 -7.32 5.67
N TYR A 112 -12.07 -6.36 4.76
CA TYR A 112 -12.76 -6.42 3.47
C TYR A 112 -12.38 -7.65 2.64
N TYR A 113 -11.11 -8.04 2.63
CA TYR A 113 -10.65 -9.14 1.78
C TYR A 113 -11.15 -10.52 2.24
N GLU A 114 -11.60 -10.67 3.48
CA GLU A 114 -12.15 -11.93 4.01
C GLU A 114 -13.38 -12.36 3.20
N GLY A 115 -13.36 -13.62 2.73
CA GLY A 115 -14.40 -14.20 1.90
C GLY A 115 -14.41 -13.71 0.44
N THR A 116 -13.45 -12.88 0.02
CA THR A 116 -13.20 -12.66 -1.41
C THR A 116 -12.43 -13.84 -2.00
N ILE A 117 -12.43 -13.95 -3.32
CA ILE A 117 -11.83 -15.08 -4.03
C ILE A 117 -10.79 -14.63 -5.06
N PHE A 118 -9.91 -15.55 -5.46
CA PHE A 118 -9.19 -15.44 -6.71
C PHE A 118 -10.15 -15.82 -7.84
N HIS A 119 -10.70 -14.82 -8.49
CA HIS A 119 -11.80 -14.98 -9.46
C HIS A 119 -11.35 -15.03 -10.92
N ARG A 120 -10.07 -14.77 -11.19
CA ARG A 120 -9.48 -14.88 -12.53
C ARG A 120 -8.05 -15.38 -12.42
N VAL A 121 -7.78 -16.53 -12.97
CA VAL A 121 -6.49 -17.23 -12.90
C VAL A 121 -6.06 -17.67 -14.28
N ILE A 122 -4.89 -17.23 -14.71
CA ILE A 122 -4.30 -17.62 -15.99
C ILE A 122 -2.87 -18.09 -15.73
N ASN A 123 -2.63 -19.39 -15.88
CA ASN A 123 -1.31 -19.98 -15.78
C ASN A 123 -0.34 -19.31 -16.76
N GLY A 124 0.89 -19.02 -16.31
CA GLY A 124 1.88 -18.31 -17.11
C GLY A 124 1.56 -16.84 -17.36
N PHE A 125 0.62 -16.26 -16.56
CA PHE A 125 0.30 -14.84 -16.62
C PHE A 125 0.14 -14.25 -15.20
N MET A 126 -1.03 -14.41 -14.56
CA MET A 126 -1.30 -13.84 -13.23
C MET A 126 -2.45 -14.55 -12.52
N VAL A 127 -2.55 -14.34 -11.21
CA VAL A 127 -3.70 -14.70 -10.38
C VAL A 127 -4.32 -13.43 -9.80
N GLN A 128 -5.61 -13.18 -10.09
CA GLN A 128 -6.33 -11.94 -9.72
C GLN A 128 -7.42 -12.22 -8.72
N GLY A 129 -7.50 -11.41 -7.66
CA GLY A 129 -8.49 -11.55 -6.59
C GLY A 129 -8.87 -10.22 -5.93
N GLY A 130 -9.55 -10.33 -4.78
CA GLY A 130 -9.86 -9.19 -3.90
C GLY A 130 -11.02 -8.30 -4.35
N GLY A 131 -11.97 -8.83 -5.14
CA GLY A 131 -13.09 -8.02 -5.60
C GLY A 131 -14.44 -8.75 -5.66
N LEU A 132 -14.44 -10.08 -5.73
CA LEU A 132 -15.65 -10.90 -5.86
C LEU A 132 -15.76 -11.88 -4.70
N THR A 133 -16.98 -12.20 -4.32
CA THR A 133 -17.29 -13.30 -3.39
C THR A 133 -17.40 -14.64 -4.14
N ALA A 134 -17.50 -15.75 -3.41
CA ALA A 134 -17.67 -17.09 -3.99
C ALA A 134 -18.86 -17.20 -4.94
N ASP A 135 -19.92 -16.42 -4.71
CA ASP A 135 -21.11 -16.35 -5.59
C ASP A 135 -20.92 -15.42 -6.79
N MET A 136 -19.68 -14.99 -7.08
CA MET A 136 -19.31 -14.07 -8.17
C MET A 136 -19.98 -12.69 -8.08
N ASN A 137 -20.40 -12.28 -6.88
CA ASN A 137 -20.93 -10.96 -6.63
C ASN A 137 -19.80 -9.97 -6.34
N ASN A 138 -19.89 -8.76 -6.89
CA ASN A 138 -18.95 -7.69 -6.52
C ASN A 138 -19.10 -7.34 -5.04
N LYS A 139 -17.99 -7.35 -4.31
CA LYS A 139 -17.88 -6.83 -2.95
C LYS A 139 -17.35 -5.39 -3.03
N SER A 140 -18.15 -4.41 -2.58
CA SER A 140 -17.72 -3.01 -2.58
C SER A 140 -16.80 -2.75 -1.39
N SER A 141 -15.61 -2.19 -1.63
CA SER A 141 -14.71 -1.76 -0.56
C SER A 141 -15.14 -0.46 0.12
N GLY A 142 -16.06 0.27 -0.49
CA GLY A 142 -16.45 1.62 -0.03
C GLY A 142 -15.36 2.69 -0.25
N THR A 143 -14.23 2.33 -0.83
CA THR A 143 -13.14 3.28 -1.14
C THR A 143 -13.32 3.90 -2.52
N SER A 144 -12.85 5.15 -2.66
CA SER A 144 -12.76 5.80 -3.98
C SER A 144 -11.60 5.23 -4.79
N PRO A 145 -11.67 5.31 -6.13
CA PRO A 145 -10.53 4.99 -6.98
C PRO A 145 -9.30 5.84 -6.63
N ILE A 146 -8.12 5.23 -6.77
CA ILE A 146 -6.83 5.88 -6.49
C ILE A 146 -6.09 6.22 -7.77
N GLN A 147 -5.20 7.20 -7.68
CA GLN A 147 -4.25 7.52 -8.76
C GLN A 147 -3.34 6.32 -9.02
N ASN A 148 -3.10 6.02 -10.28
CA ASN A 148 -2.21 4.94 -10.69
C ASN A 148 -0.76 5.37 -10.54
N GLU A 149 0.01 4.62 -9.77
CA GLU A 149 1.44 4.84 -9.50
C GLU A 149 2.35 3.95 -10.34
N ALA A 150 1.90 3.44 -11.49
CA ALA A 150 2.72 2.53 -12.31
C ALA A 150 3.98 3.17 -12.92
N ASN A 151 4.08 4.50 -12.89
CA ASN A 151 5.29 5.27 -13.28
C ASN A 151 6.38 5.27 -12.17
N ASN A 152 6.26 4.43 -11.15
CA ASN A 152 7.15 4.34 -9.98
C ASN A 152 8.47 3.60 -10.22
N GLY A 153 8.67 3.08 -11.44
CA GLY A 153 9.88 2.33 -11.83
C GLY A 153 9.90 0.86 -11.41
N LEU A 154 8.82 0.35 -10.79
CA LEU A 154 8.68 -1.08 -10.49
C LEU A 154 8.12 -1.82 -11.70
N SER A 155 8.64 -3.04 -11.95
CA SER A 155 8.23 -3.88 -13.07
C SER A 155 7.24 -4.96 -12.63
N ASN A 156 6.35 -5.36 -13.55
CA ASN A 156 5.43 -6.49 -13.37
C ASN A 156 6.17 -7.83 -13.59
N ASP A 157 7.20 -8.07 -12.78
CA ASP A 157 7.99 -9.30 -12.81
C ASP A 157 7.30 -10.40 -12.00
N ARG A 158 7.67 -11.68 -12.23
CA ARG A 158 7.13 -12.81 -11.46
C ARG A 158 7.24 -12.56 -9.95
N GLY A 159 6.13 -12.81 -9.25
CA GLY A 159 6.03 -12.65 -7.80
C GLY A 159 5.69 -11.23 -7.35
N THR A 160 5.61 -10.23 -8.24
CA THR A 160 5.14 -8.90 -7.85
C THR A 160 3.62 -8.85 -7.73
N ILE A 161 3.12 -8.01 -6.82
CA ILE A 161 1.70 -7.70 -6.67
C ILE A 161 1.41 -6.33 -7.26
N ALA A 162 0.34 -6.23 -8.06
CA ALA A 162 -0.08 -4.99 -8.73
C ALA A 162 -1.60 -4.79 -8.64
N MET A 163 -2.04 -3.53 -8.75
CA MET A 163 -3.47 -3.19 -8.74
C MET A 163 -4.14 -3.49 -10.07
N ALA A 164 -5.25 -4.21 -10.01
CA ALA A 164 -6.15 -4.34 -11.15
C ALA A 164 -6.96 -3.05 -11.34
N ARG A 165 -7.31 -2.75 -12.59
CA ARG A 165 -8.06 -1.55 -12.99
C ARG A 165 -8.93 -1.80 -14.21
N THR A 166 -9.81 -0.87 -14.49
CA THR A 166 -10.59 -0.85 -15.76
C THR A 166 -9.77 -0.21 -16.89
N GLY A 167 -10.41 0.13 -17.99
CA GLY A 167 -9.80 0.90 -19.09
C GLY A 167 -9.34 2.31 -18.68
N ASP A 168 -9.94 2.88 -17.63
CA ASP A 168 -9.46 4.14 -17.03
C ASP A 168 -8.20 3.85 -16.19
N PRO A 169 -7.09 4.54 -16.45
CA PRO A 169 -5.86 4.37 -15.70
C PRO A 169 -6.00 4.55 -14.18
N HIS A 170 -6.84 5.47 -13.73
CA HIS A 170 -7.00 5.87 -12.33
C HIS A 170 -8.27 5.28 -11.69
N SER A 171 -8.64 4.05 -12.06
CA SER A 171 -9.86 3.38 -11.61
C SER A 171 -9.64 2.24 -10.61
N ALA A 172 -8.41 2.02 -10.16
CA ALA A 172 -8.10 0.97 -9.20
C ALA A 172 -8.78 1.25 -7.84
N THR A 173 -9.38 0.21 -7.23
CA THR A 173 -9.98 0.27 -5.90
C THR A 173 -9.41 -0.82 -4.99
N SER A 174 -9.97 -2.04 -5.01
CA SER A 174 -9.60 -3.14 -4.11
C SER A 174 -8.95 -4.33 -4.80
N GLN A 175 -9.22 -4.54 -6.10
CA GLN A 175 -8.73 -5.73 -6.79
C GLN A 175 -7.23 -5.64 -7.08
N PHE A 176 -6.55 -6.74 -6.87
CA PHE A 176 -5.13 -6.89 -7.14
C PHE A 176 -4.86 -8.17 -7.92
N PHE A 177 -3.64 -8.28 -8.47
CA PHE A 177 -3.15 -9.53 -9.01
C PHE A 177 -1.70 -9.77 -8.63
N ILE A 178 -1.32 -11.05 -8.56
CA ILE A 178 0.08 -11.46 -8.39
C ILE A 178 0.57 -11.99 -9.73
N ASN A 179 1.68 -11.49 -10.19
CA ASN A 179 2.30 -11.89 -11.44
C ASN A 179 2.90 -13.30 -11.32
N HIS A 180 2.38 -14.26 -12.09
CA HIS A 180 2.89 -15.63 -12.15
C HIS A 180 4.09 -15.78 -13.10
N LYS A 181 4.32 -14.76 -13.94
CA LYS A 181 5.40 -14.66 -14.94
C LYS A 181 5.84 -13.19 -15.04
N ASP A 182 6.99 -12.95 -15.66
CA ASP A 182 7.40 -11.61 -16.07
C ASP A 182 6.49 -11.07 -17.15
N ASN A 183 5.73 -10.03 -16.81
CA ASN A 183 4.70 -9.42 -17.64
C ASN A 183 5.09 -7.98 -18.02
N GLY A 184 6.26 -7.78 -18.60
CA GLY A 184 6.79 -6.46 -18.94
C GLY A 184 5.89 -5.60 -19.83
N PHE A 185 4.94 -6.21 -20.57
CA PHE A 185 3.92 -5.48 -21.34
C PHE A 185 2.86 -4.77 -20.47
N LEU A 186 2.80 -5.07 -19.16
CA LEU A 186 1.96 -4.39 -18.17
C LEU A 186 2.65 -3.18 -17.53
N ASN A 187 3.93 -2.95 -17.83
CA ASN A 187 4.68 -1.84 -17.26
C ASN A 187 4.25 -0.51 -17.86
N HIS A 188 4.49 0.55 -17.10
CA HIS A 188 4.29 1.91 -17.58
C HIS A 188 5.19 2.23 -18.77
N THR A 189 4.62 2.76 -19.83
CA THR A 189 5.32 3.20 -21.04
C THR A 189 4.98 4.64 -21.42
N GLY A 190 3.99 5.27 -20.78
CA GLY A 190 3.59 6.64 -21.02
C GLY A 190 2.24 6.99 -20.41
N GLU A 191 1.97 8.28 -20.21
CA GLU A 191 0.79 8.82 -19.57
C GLU A 191 -0.41 8.91 -20.53
N ASN A 192 -0.84 7.77 -21.04
CA ASN A 192 -2.04 7.61 -21.87
C ASN A 192 -2.75 6.30 -21.49
N PRO A 193 -4.03 6.12 -21.84
CA PRO A 193 -4.82 4.97 -21.38
C PRO A 193 -4.17 3.60 -21.67
N GLN A 194 -3.46 3.44 -22.77
CA GLN A 194 -2.81 2.20 -23.18
C GLN A 194 -1.43 2.02 -22.55
N GLY A 195 -0.69 3.13 -22.32
CA GLY A 195 0.68 3.13 -21.84
C GLY A 195 0.82 3.29 -20.33
N TRP A 196 -0.27 3.63 -19.61
CA TRP A 196 -0.18 3.92 -18.18
C TRP A 196 0.29 2.72 -17.35
N GLY A 197 -0.06 1.50 -17.77
CA GLY A 197 0.37 0.26 -17.11
C GLY A 197 -0.42 -0.05 -15.84
N TYR A 198 0.14 -0.96 -15.04
CA TYR A 198 -0.43 -1.45 -13.78
C TYR A 198 0.54 -1.21 -12.64
N ALA A 199 0.08 -0.54 -11.58
CA ALA A 199 0.91 -0.14 -10.45
C ALA A 199 1.35 -1.35 -9.62
N VAL A 200 2.61 -1.74 -9.75
CA VAL A 200 3.27 -2.66 -8.83
C VAL A 200 3.50 -1.92 -7.52
N PHE A 201 3.12 -2.55 -6.40
CA PHE A 201 3.24 -1.95 -5.08
C PHE A 201 3.91 -2.87 -4.04
N GLY A 202 4.35 -4.06 -4.44
CA GLY A 202 5.04 -5.01 -3.57
C GLY A 202 5.43 -6.29 -4.29
N LYS A 203 5.92 -7.24 -3.52
CA LYS A 203 6.34 -8.55 -4.01
C LYS A 203 6.06 -9.64 -2.98
N VAL A 204 5.92 -10.87 -3.45
CA VAL A 204 5.87 -12.08 -2.63
C VAL A 204 7.28 -12.35 -2.09
N THR A 205 7.39 -12.54 -0.78
CA THR A 205 8.63 -12.92 -0.09
C THR A 205 8.63 -14.38 0.33
N ASP A 206 7.43 -14.96 0.53
CA ASP A 206 7.25 -16.38 0.86
C ASP A 206 5.88 -16.85 0.33
N GLY A 207 5.74 -18.14 -0.02
CA GLY A 207 4.47 -18.68 -0.54
C GLY A 207 4.30 -18.53 -2.06
N MET A 208 5.38 -18.34 -2.85
CA MET A 208 5.29 -18.42 -4.31
C MET A 208 4.85 -19.79 -4.83
N ASP A 209 5.11 -20.86 -4.10
CA ASP A 209 4.59 -22.20 -4.37
C ASP A 209 3.06 -22.28 -4.20
N VAL A 210 2.48 -21.52 -3.26
CA VAL A 210 1.02 -21.37 -3.13
C VAL A 210 0.45 -20.61 -4.34
N VAL A 211 1.12 -19.54 -4.79
CA VAL A 211 0.74 -18.82 -6.01
C VAL A 211 0.78 -19.74 -7.23
N ASP A 212 1.79 -20.61 -7.33
CA ASP A 212 1.91 -21.61 -8.39
C ASP A 212 0.77 -22.64 -8.33
N GLN A 213 0.42 -23.13 -7.13
CA GLN A 213 -0.74 -24.00 -6.95
C GLN A 213 -2.04 -23.32 -7.37
N ILE A 214 -2.25 -22.04 -7.03
CA ILE A 214 -3.40 -21.26 -7.49
C ILE A 214 -3.39 -21.16 -9.02
N ALA A 215 -2.24 -20.90 -9.64
CA ALA A 215 -2.12 -20.75 -11.08
C ALA A 215 -2.37 -22.04 -11.86
N ASP A 216 -2.15 -23.21 -11.24
CA ASP A 216 -2.27 -24.53 -11.86
C ASP A 216 -3.70 -25.14 -11.79
N VAL A 217 -4.65 -24.48 -11.09
CA VAL A 217 -6.00 -25.02 -10.98
C VAL A 217 -6.72 -25.01 -12.33
N ALA A 218 -7.66 -25.93 -12.50
CA ALA A 218 -8.54 -25.93 -13.66
C ALA A 218 -9.48 -24.70 -13.62
N THR A 219 -9.59 -23.99 -14.74
CA THR A 219 -10.43 -22.80 -14.89
C THR A 219 -11.51 -22.99 -15.94
N GLY A 220 -12.56 -22.19 -15.87
CA GLY A 220 -13.68 -22.18 -16.81
C GLY A 220 -14.39 -20.82 -16.85
N ASN A 221 -15.54 -20.76 -17.52
CA ASN A 221 -16.34 -19.55 -17.61
C ASN A 221 -17.53 -19.63 -16.64
N VAL A 222 -17.78 -18.55 -15.90
CA VAL A 222 -18.93 -18.39 -15.00
C VAL A 222 -19.66 -17.10 -15.37
N GLY A 223 -20.81 -17.22 -16.04
CA GLY A 223 -21.53 -16.07 -16.58
C GLY A 223 -20.67 -15.23 -17.53
N PRO A 224 -20.45 -13.93 -17.26
CA PRO A 224 -19.61 -13.06 -18.06
C PRO A 224 -18.11 -13.19 -17.76
N TYR A 225 -17.74 -13.91 -16.70
CA TYR A 225 -16.37 -14.03 -16.24
C TYR A 225 -15.66 -15.21 -16.90
N GLN A 226 -14.43 -14.98 -17.34
CA GLN A 226 -13.56 -16.01 -17.94
C GLN A 226 -12.42 -16.35 -16.99
N ASP A 227 -11.79 -17.50 -17.21
CA ASP A 227 -10.64 -17.97 -16.46
C ASP A 227 -10.89 -18.07 -14.94
N VAL A 228 -12.14 -18.39 -14.55
CA VAL A 228 -12.54 -18.56 -13.15
C VAL A 228 -12.14 -19.96 -12.68
N PRO A 229 -11.44 -20.11 -11.54
CA PRO A 229 -11.18 -21.40 -10.93
C PRO A 229 -12.45 -22.22 -10.75
N LEU A 230 -12.43 -23.52 -11.18
CA LEU A 230 -13.57 -24.42 -11.00
C LEU A 230 -13.80 -24.79 -9.55
N GLU A 231 -12.73 -24.81 -8.74
CA GLU A 231 -12.79 -24.91 -7.30
C GLU A 231 -12.50 -23.53 -6.72
N VAL A 232 -13.39 -23.06 -5.83
CA VAL A 232 -13.29 -21.71 -5.26
C VAL A 232 -12.03 -21.60 -4.40
N ILE A 233 -11.20 -20.61 -4.70
CA ILE A 233 -10.00 -20.27 -3.91
C ILE A 233 -10.29 -18.99 -3.13
N THR A 234 -10.49 -19.14 -1.83
CA THR A 234 -10.91 -18.05 -0.94
C THR A 234 -9.70 -17.38 -0.27
N ILE A 235 -9.77 -16.06 -0.15
CA ILE A 235 -8.94 -15.29 0.77
C ILE A 235 -9.63 -15.35 2.14
N GLU A 236 -9.01 -16.02 3.10
CA GLU A 236 -9.55 -16.25 4.44
C GLU A 236 -9.25 -15.08 5.37
N SER A 237 -8.06 -14.51 5.27
CA SER A 237 -7.69 -13.29 5.98
C SER A 237 -6.54 -12.56 5.29
N VAL A 238 -6.41 -11.25 5.57
CA VAL A 238 -5.25 -10.44 5.22
C VAL A 238 -4.79 -9.71 6.47
N THR A 239 -3.59 -10.00 6.95
CA THR A 239 -3.01 -9.39 8.14
C THR A 239 -1.80 -8.54 7.78
N ILE A 240 -1.65 -7.41 8.47
CA ILE A 240 -0.54 -6.48 8.31
C ILE A 240 0.33 -6.60 9.56
N SER A 241 1.62 -6.85 9.36
CA SER A 241 2.63 -6.81 10.43
C SER A 241 3.38 -5.49 10.37
N GLU A 242 3.44 -4.79 11.48
CA GLU A 242 4.26 -3.57 11.66
C GLU A 242 5.68 -3.93 12.07
#